data_0083afa8623875d9cda598c7481a4d1d
#
_entry.id   0083afa8623875d9cda598c7481a4d1d
#
_cell.length_a   1.000
_cell.length_b   1.000
_cell.length_c   1.000
_cell.angle_alpha   90.00
_cell.angle_beta   90.00
_cell.angle_gamma   90.00
#
_symmetry.space_group_name_H-M   'P 1'
#
loop_
_entity.id
_entity.type
_entity.pdbx_description
1 polymer ?
#
loop_
_entity_poly.entity_id
_entity_poly.type
_entity_poly.pdbx_seq_one_letter_code
_entity_poly.pdbx_strand_id
1 'polypeptide(L)'
;MYIGITPNEERVAVKFNRVGRTSFTRIKLYRPNLIDKRHISWLYVSRLVAQREYEALQLLSPIAKVPKPIAWNRHTIVMEFIDGVELIELTNTDLTKEEALEVLNKVLEEYKKIVEFGIIHSDMSLYNIVLKSNGDILIIDWPQYLTSAFPDARYYLERDLQVLLNSFKKKWGVQVERSKIWKDFELSLQKSLKKE
;
A
#
# COMPACT_ATOMS: atom_id res chain seq x y z
N MET A 1 -13.31 7.50 4.82
CA MET A 1 -13.11 8.06 3.48
C MET A 1 -14.40 8.69 3.01
N TYR A 2 -14.36 9.76 2.19
CA TYR A 2 -15.54 10.45 1.66
C TYR A 2 -15.36 10.63 0.16
N ILE A 3 -16.47 10.68 -0.58
CA ILE A 3 -16.46 11.06 -1.98
C ILE A 3 -16.65 12.57 -2.05
N GLY A 4 -15.73 13.26 -2.71
CA GLY A 4 -15.83 14.66 -3.05
C GLY A 4 -16.16 14.85 -4.53
N ILE A 5 -16.65 16.02 -4.90
CA ILE A 5 -16.88 16.42 -6.29
C ILE A 5 -16.05 17.69 -6.53
N THR A 6 -15.24 17.68 -7.58
CA THR A 6 -14.47 18.86 -7.98
C THR A 6 -15.37 19.89 -8.68
N PRO A 7 -14.92 21.14 -8.86
CA PRO A 7 -15.65 22.14 -9.65
C PRO A 7 -15.94 21.69 -11.10
N ASN A 8 -15.17 20.73 -11.63
CA ASN A 8 -15.36 20.13 -12.96
C ASN A 8 -16.25 18.87 -12.92
N GLU A 9 -17.00 18.65 -11.84
CA GLU A 9 -17.90 17.51 -11.63
C GLU A 9 -17.21 16.13 -11.57
N GLU A 10 -15.88 16.10 -11.41
CA GLU A 10 -15.13 14.83 -11.25
C GLU A 10 -15.21 14.32 -9.81
N ARG A 11 -15.44 13.01 -9.65
CA ARG A 11 -15.39 12.36 -8.33
C ARG A 11 -13.94 12.21 -7.86
N VAL A 12 -13.72 12.55 -6.58
CA VAL A 12 -12.43 12.39 -5.90
C VAL A 12 -12.63 11.67 -4.57
N ALA A 13 -11.61 10.97 -4.11
CA ALA A 13 -11.58 10.40 -2.77
C ALA A 13 -10.94 11.38 -1.80
N VAL A 14 -11.64 11.67 -0.68
CA VAL A 14 -11.15 12.54 0.40
C VAL A 14 -10.92 11.68 1.63
N LYS A 15 -9.66 11.49 2.00
CA LYS A 15 -9.25 10.68 3.15
C LYS A 15 -8.80 11.57 4.30
N PHE A 16 -9.49 11.46 5.44
CA PHE A 16 -9.07 12.09 6.69
C PHE A 16 -8.26 11.07 7.49
N ASN A 17 -6.98 11.33 7.66
CA ASN A 17 -6.10 10.50 8.46
C ASN A 17 -6.36 10.75 9.96
N ARG A 18 -7.05 9.82 10.60
CA ARG A 18 -7.27 9.78 12.05
C ARG A 18 -6.37 8.71 12.65
N VAL A 19 -5.41 9.12 13.46
CA VAL A 19 -4.48 8.17 14.09
C VAL A 19 -5.14 7.53 15.30
N GLY A 20 -5.41 6.24 15.22
CA GLY A 20 -5.76 5.40 16.36
C GLY A 20 -4.53 4.98 17.19
N ARG A 21 -4.74 4.36 18.38
CA ARG A 21 -3.65 3.89 19.27
C ARG A 21 -2.64 2.95 18.56
N THR A 22 -3.13 2.06 17.70
CA THR A 22 -2.30 1.09 16.97
C THR A 22 -1.37 1.76 15.95
N SER A 23 -1.85 2.76 15.24
CA SER A 23 -1.05 3.53 14.29
C SER A 23 0.05 4.34 14.98
N PHE A 24 -0.20 4.81 16.21
CA PHE A 24 0.78 5.53 17.01
C PHE A 24 1.99 4.65 17.38
N THR A 25 1.76 3.40 17.76
CA THR A 25 2.82 2.45 18.07
C THR A 25 3.68 2.12 16.86
N ARG A 26 3.08 2.01 15.68
CA ARG A 26 3.80 1.75 14.41
C ARG A 26 4.63 2.97 13.98
N ILE A 27 4.11 4.19 14.10
CA ILE A 27 4.89 5.42 13.80
C ILE A 27 6.11 5.53 14.71
N LYS A 28 6.03 5.07 15.96
CA LYS A 28 7.18 4.93 16.87
C LYS A 28 8.31 4.08 16.29
N LEU A 29 7.96 2.97 15.66
CA LEU A 29 8.93 2.06 15.03
C LEU A 29 9.67 2.71 13.86
N TYR A 30 8.99 3.55 13.06
CA TYR A 30 9.56 4.09 11.82
C TYR A 30 10.34 5.40 11.98
N ARG A 31 10.12 6.15 13.05
CA ARG A 31 10.87 7.38 13.38
C ARG A 31 11.02 7.55 14.90
N PRO A 32 11.87 6.76 15.56
CA PRO A 32 12.11 6.89 17.00
C PRO A 32 12.55 8.31 17.40
N ASN A 33 13.30 9.00 16.55
CA ASN A 33 13.78 10.37 16.80
C ASN A 33 12.69 11.46 16.76
N LEU A 34 11.50 11.18 16.21
CA LEU A 34 10.37 12.13 16.19
C LEU A 34 9.53 12.07 17.47
N ILE A 35 9.72 11.03 18.29
CA ILE A 35 8.83 10.70 19.41
C ILE A 35 9.42 11.08 20.78
N ASP A 36 10.67 11.49 20.82
CA ASP A 36 11.31 11.92 22.07
C ASP A 36 10.85 13.30 22.59
N LYS A 37 9.91 13.93 21.89
CA LYS A 37 9.27 15.16 22.36
C LYS A 37 8.04 14.82 23.21
N ARG A 38 8.10 15.15 24.49
CA ARG A 38 7.10 14.88 25.54
C ARG A 38 5.67 15.35 25.27
N HIS A 39 5.39 16.00 24.12
CA HIS A 39 4.09 16.58 23.77
C HIS A 39 3.76 16.45 22.27
N ILE A 40 3.76 15.22 21.74
CA ILE A 40 3.26 15.01 20.36
C ILE A 40 1.75 14.94 20.40
N SER A 41 1.08 15.95 19.83
CA SER A 41 -0.36 15.95 19.67
C SER A 41 -0.79 14.92 18.58
N TRP A 42 -1.95 14.29 18.77
CA TRP A 42 -2.57 13.41 17.79
C TRP A 42 -2.74 14.08 16.43
N LEU A 43 -2.99 15.40 16.42
CA LEU A 43 -3.14 16.17 15.20
C LEU A 43 -1.82 16.25 14.42
N TYR A 44 -0.69 16.39 15.11
CA TYR A 44 0.64 16.39 14.49
C TYR A 44 0.93 15.04 13.82
N VAL A 45 0.64 13.93 14.51
CA VAL A 45 0.84 12.58 13.98
C VAL A 45 -0.08 12.32 12.77
N SER A 46 -1.35 12.73 12.85
CA SER A 46 -2.29 12.61 11.73
C SER A 46 -1.81 13.40 10.50
N ARG A 47 -1.23 14.58 10.71
CA ARG A 47 -0.62 15.39 9.64
C ARG A 47 0.58 14.66 9.01
N LEU A 48 1.46 14.10 9.82
CA LEU A 48 2.63 13.37 9.33
C LEU A 48 2.25 12.13 8.53
N VAL A 49 1.24 11.38 8.99
CA VAL A 49 0.69 10.21 8.30
C VAL A 49 0.13 10.61 6.92
N ALA A 50 -0.68 11.68 6.87
CA ALA A 50 -1.22 12.18 5.62
C ALA A 50 -0.12 12.66 4.66
N GLN A 51 0.86 13.38 5.16
CA GLN A 51 2.00 13.83 4.37
C GLN A 51 2.77 12.66 3.76
N ARG A 52 3.10 11.64 4.56
CA ARG A 52 3.82 10.46 4.09
C ARG A 52 3.05 9.70 3.00
N GLU A 53 1.75 9.52 3.20
CA GLU A 53 0.91 8.86 2.19
C GLU A 53 0.86 9.67 0.89
N TYR A 54 0.73 10.99 0.97
CA TYR A 54 0.74 11.86 -0.20
C TYR A 54 2.08 11.81 -0.94
N GLU A 55 3.20 11.88 -0.22
CA GLU A 55 4.56 11.75 -0.78
C GLU A 55 4.75 10.39 -1.47
N ALA A 56 4.30 9.29 -0.85
CA ALA A 56 4.36 7.96 -1.45
C ALA A 56 3.57 7.90 -2.76
N LEU A 57 2.34 8.42 -2.78
CA LEU A 57 1.50 8.43 -3.97
C LEU A 57 2.11 9.29 -5.09
N GLN A 58 2.75 10.43 -4.76
CA GLN A 58 3.46 11.25 -5.76
C GLN A 58 4.62 10.49 -6.40
N LEU A 59 5.38 9.73 -5.62
CA LEU A 59 6.50 8.93 -6.11
C LEU A 59 6.05 7.72 -6.93
N LEU A 60 4.96 7.08 -6.53
CA LEU A 60 4.53 5.78 -7.09
C LEU A 60 3.56 5.92 -8.27
N SER A 61 2.71 6.93 -8.31
CA SER A 61 1.69 7.06 -9.36
C SER A 61 2.23 7.14 -10.80
N PRO A 62 3.47 7.60 -11.06
CA PRO A 62 4.06 7.55 -12.40
C PRO A 62 4.54 6.15 -12.83
N ILE A 63 4.75 5.23 -11.90
CA ILE A 63 5.45 3.95 -12.15
C ILE A 63 4.61 2.70 -11.85
N ALA A 64 3.58 2.81 -11.02
CA ALA A 64 2.77 1.70 -10.57
C ALA A 64 1.29 2.07 -10.45
N LYS A 65 0.44 1.04 -10.37
CA LYS A 65 -1.01 1.21 -10.18
C LYS A 65 -1.36 1.53 -8.74
N VAL A 66 -1.32 2.81 -8.42
CA VAL A 66 -1.74 3.41 -7.14
C VAL A 66 -2.64 4.61 -7.42
N PRO A 67 -3.47 5.08 -6.48
CA PRO A 67 -4.29 6.27 -6.67
C PRO A 67 -3.44 7.49 -7.02
N LYS A 68 -3.87 8.30 -7.98
CA LYS A 68 -3.19 9.58 -8.29
C LYS A 68 -3.45 10.58 -7.19
N PRO A 69 -2.42 11.16 -6.54
CA PRO A 69 -2.61 12.22 -5.56
C PRO A 69 -3.01 13.52 -6.25
N ILE A 70 -3.99 14.23 -5.67
CA ILE A 70 -4.49 15.51 -6.20
C ILE A 70 -4.05 16.65 -5.29
N ALA A 71 -4.33 16.54 -4.00
CA ALA A 71 -4.00 17.57 -3.03
C ALA A 71 -3.79 16.97 -1.63
N TRP A 72 -3.02 17.69 -0.81
CA TRP A 72 -2.84 17.37 0.60
C TRP A 72 -2.92 18.66 1.43
N ASN A 73 -3.64 18.59 2.54
CA ASN A 73 -3.69 19.66 3.52
C ASN A 73 -3.84 19.09 4.93
N ARG A 74 -2.87 19.38 5.80
CA ARG A 74 -2.83 18.90 7.19
C ARG A 74 -3.00 17.37 7.26
N HIS A 75 -4.13 16.88 7.80
CA HIS A 75 -4.45 15.47 7.99
C HIS A 75 -5.38 14.91 6.90
N THR A 76 -5.56 15.63 5.80
CA THR A 76 -6.47 15.28 4.71
C THR A 76 -5.69 15.10 3.42
N ILE A 77 -5.99 14.03 2.68
CA ILE A 77 -5.51 13.78 1.32
C ILE A 77 -6.71 13.74 0.39
N VAL A 78 -6.56 14.36 -0.78
CA VAL A 78 -7.46 14.24 -1.92
C VAL A 78 -6.73 13.48 -3.01
N MET A 79 -7.33 12.44 -3.52
CA MET A 79 -6.76 11.56 -4.54
C MET A 79 -7.83 11.09 -5.52
N GLU A 80 -7.40 10.45 -6.59
CA GLU A 80 -8.28 9.80 -7.56
C GLU A 80 -9.33 8.93 -6.86
N PHE A 81 -10.59 9.09 -7.27
CA PHE A 81 -11.65 8.16 -6.86
C PHE A 81 -11.51 6.87 -7.66
N ILE A 82 -11.41 5.75 -6.95
CA ILE A 82 -11.31 4.44 -7.56
C ILE A 82 -12.67 3.76 -7.49
N ASP A 83 -13.25 3.49 -8.65
CA ASP A 83 -14.47 2.68 -8.77
C ASP A 83 -14.07 1.21 -8.81
N GLY A 84 -14.12 0.55 -7.66
CA GLY A 84 -13.68 -0.83 -7.47
C GLY A 84 -14.03 -1.35 -6.08
N VAL A 85 -13.72 -2.61 -5.83
CA VAL A 85 -14.00 -3.32 -4.58
C VAL A 85 -12.68 -3.74 -3.93
N GLU A 86 -12.53 -3.53 -2.62
CA GLU A 86 -11.39 -4.07 -1.89
C GLU A 86 -11.43 -5.60 -1.91
N LEU A 87 -10.27 -6.25 -2.13
CA LEU A 87 -10.21 -7.72 -2.22
C LEU A 87 -10.72 -8.43 -0.95
N ILE A 88 -10.68 -7.75 0.18
CA ILE A 88 -11.21 -8.30 1.43
C ILE A 88 -12.74 -8.44 1.41
N GLU A 89 -13.44 -7.53 0.73
CA GLU A 89 -14.90 -7.52 0.64
C GLU A 89 -15.45 -8.60 -0.28
N LEU A 90 -14.67 -9.06 -1.26
CA LEU A 90 -15.04 -10.18 -2.12
C LEU A 90 -15.23 -11.45 -1.27
N THR A 91 -16.13 -12.31 -1.68
CA THR A 91 -16.29 -13.64 -1.10
C THR A 91 -15.39 -14.66 -1.81
N ASN A 92 -15.34 -15.87 -1.32
CA ASN A 92 -14.60 -16.96 -2.00
C ASN A 92 -15.29 -17.49 -3.28
N THR A 93 -16.53 -17.03 -3.55
CA THR A 93 -17.32 -17.39 -4.73
C THR A 93 -17.32 -16.29 -5.81
N ASP A 94 -16.86 -15.08 -5.48
CA ASP A 94 -16.83 -13.96 -6.44
C ASP A 94 -15.71 -14.07 -7.48
N LEU A 95 -14.68 -14.87 -7.16
CA LEU A 95 -13.60 -15.21 -8.10
C LEU A 95 -13.39 -16.71 -8.11
N THR A 96 -13.22 -17.27 -9.29
CA THR A 96 -12.67 -18.62 -9.45
C THR A 96 -11.21 -18.64 -8.99
N LYS A 97 -10.67 -19.85 -8.77
CA LYS A 97 -9.25 -19.97 -8.39
C LYS A 97 -8.31 -19.43 -9.48
N GLU A 98 -8.67 -19.60 -10.74
CA GLU A 98 -7.94 -19.13 -11.91
C GLU A 98 -7.95 -17.60 -11.98
N GLU A 99 -9.11 -16.96 -11.82
CA GLU A 99 -9.25 -15.51 -11.78
C GLU A 99 -8.49 -14.90 -10.57
N ALA A 100 -8.58 -15.52 -9.41
CA ALA A 100 -7.83 -15.11 -8.23
C ALA A 100 -6.31 -15.23 -8.43
N LEU A 101 -5.83 -16.25 -9.17
CA LEU A 101 -4.42 -16.37 -9.53
C LEU A 101 -3.99 -15.25 -10.50
N GLU A 102 -4.82 -14.88 -11.47
CA GLU A 102 -4.56 -13.74 -12.36
C GLU A 102 -4.47 -12.42 -11.60
N VAL A 103 -5.40 -12.19 -10.66
CA VAL A 103 -5.37 -11.01 -9.78
C VAL A 103 -4.10 -11.01 -8.94
N LEU A 104 -3.73 -12.13 -8.32
CA LEU A 104 -2.48 -12.25 -7.55
C LEU A 104 -1.25 -11.91 -8.41
N ASN A 105 -1.17 -12.41 -9.63
CA ASN A 105 -0.06 -12.13 -10.54
C ASN A 105 0.04 -10.65 -10.86
N LYS A 106 -1.09 -9.98 -11.15
CA LYS A 106 -1.12 -8.52 -11.35
C LYS A 106 -0.63 -7.75 -10.13
N VAL A 107 -1.05 -8.16 -8.92
CA VAL A 107 -0.58 -7.54 -7.67
C VAL A 107 0.93 -7.70 -7.50
N LEU A 108 1.44 -8.93 -7.72
CA LEU A 108 2.87 -9.20 -7.60
C LEU A 108 3.71 -8.41 -8.63
N GLU A 109 3.23 -8.27 -9.87
CA GLU A 109 3.89 -7.46 -10.90
C GLU A 109 3.97 -5.99 -10.50
N GLU A 110 2.86 -5.40 -10.05
CA GLU A 110 2.85 -4.00 -9.62
C GLU A 110 3.70 -3.80 -8.36
N TYR A 111 3.60 -4.69 -7.38
CA TYR A 111 4.41 -4.59 -6.17
C TYR A 111 5.91 -4.76 -6.45
N LYS A 112 6.27 -5.61 -7.40
CA LYS A 112 7.66 -5.78 -7.83
C LYS A 112 8.25 -4.47 -8.40
N LYS A 113 7.51 -3.75 -9.26
CA LYS A 113 7.92 -2.43 -9.76
C LYS A 113 8.20 -1.45 -8.62
N ILE A 114 7.33 -1.44 -7.62
CA ILE A 114 7.45 -0.57 -6.44
C ILE A 114 8.72 -0.92 -5.63
N VAL A 115 8.98 -2.22 -5.41
CA VAL A 115 10.18 -2.67 -4.70
C VAL A 115 11.45 -2.37 -5.51
N GLU A 116 11.44 -2.50 -6.83
CA GLU A 116 12.55 -2.12 -7.71
C GLU A 116 12.82 -0.61 -7.73
N PHE A 117 11.78 0.19 -7.45
CA PHE A 117 11.91 1.63 -7.26
C PHE A 117 12.50 2.01 -5.89
N GLY A 118 12.50 1.08 -4.93
CA GLY A 118 13.09 1.27 -3.60
C GLY A 118 12.07 1.54 -2.50
N ILE A 119 10.78 1.19 -2.72
CA ILE A 119 9.72 1.38 -1.73
C ILE A 119 9.10 0.02 -1.36
N ILE A 120 8.83 -0.17 -0.07
CA ILE A 120 8.16 -1.34 0.50
C ILE A 120 6.89 -0.85 1.19
N HIS A 121 5.76 -1.52 0.97
CA HIS A 121 4.46 -1.14 1.52
C HIS A 121 4.43 -1.23 3.05
N SER A 122 4.98 -2.31 3.57
CA SER A 122 5.07 -2.66 5.00
C SER A 122 3.73 -2.86 5.74
N ASP A 123 2.62 -2.93 5.01
CA ASP A 123 1.28 -3.30 5.54
C ASP A 123 0.41 -3.95 4.44
N MET A 124 1.03 -4.74 3.54
CA MET A 124 0.34 -5.38 2.43
C MET A 124 -0.71 -6.38 2.93
N SER A 125 -1.93 -6.22 2.44
CA SER A 125 -3.06 -7.10 2.78
C SER A 125 -4.17 -6.98 1.74
N LEU A 126 -5.20 -7.84 1.80
CA LEU A 126 -6.37 -7.75 0.93
C LEU A 126 -7.21 -6.47 1.15
N TYR A 127 -7.05 -5.79 2.29
CA TYR A 127 -7.68 -4.48 2.55
C TYR A 127 -7.06 -3.35 1.72
N ASN A 128 -5.80 -3.52 1.31
CA ASN A 128 -5.02 -2.50 0.64
C ASN A 128 -4.87 -2.76 -0.86
N ILE A 129 -5.75 -3.60 -1.43
CA ILE A 129 -5.81 -3.89 -2.87
C ILE A 129 -7.25 -3.72 -3.33
N VAL A 130 -7.45 -2.86 -4.33
CA VAL A 130 -8.74 -2.64 -4.97
C VAL A 130 -8.74 -3.30 -6.34
N LEU A 131 -9.77 -4.10 -6.63
CA LEU A 131 -10.06 -4.68 -7.94
C LEU A 131 -11.14 -3.84 -8.62
N LYS A 132 -10.85 -3.35 -9.81
CA LYS A 132 -11.80 -2.61 -10.65
C LYS A 132 -12.62 -3.57 -11.51
N SER A 133 -13.77 -3.11 -12.01
CA SER A 133 -14.66 -3.88 -12.89
C SER A 133 -14.00 -4.34 -14.20
N ASN A 134 -12.99 -3.62 -14.67
CA ASN A 134 -12.19 -3.98 -15.85
C ASN A 134 -11.07 -5.00 -15.57
N GLY A 135 -10.98 -5.52 -14.35
CA GLY A 135 -9.95 -6.46 -13.92
C GLY A 135 -8.59 -5.83 -13.60
N ASP A 136 -8.48 -4.51 -13.60
CA ASP A 136 -7.28 -3.82 -13.11
C ASP A 136 -7.24 -3.80 -11.59
N ILE A 137 -6.03 -3.76 -11.02
CA ILE A 137 -5.82 -3.62 -9.58
C ILE A 137 -5.15 -2.29 -9.25
N LEU A 138 -5.41 -1.80 -8.04
CA LEU A 138 -4.62 -0.70 -7.45
C LEU A 138 -4.21 -1.09 -6.04
N ILE A 139 -2.99 -0.70 -5.66
CA ILE A 139 -2.49 -0.85 -4.29
C ILE A 139 -2.68 0.49 -3.56
N ILE A 140 -3.38 0.47 -2.44
CA ILE A 140 -3.80 1.65 -1.68
C ILE A 140 -3.20 1.65 -0.26
N ASP A 141 -3.36 2.76 0.47
CA ASP A 141 -3.01 2.92 1.89
C ASP A 141 -1.50 2.86 2.19
N TRP A 142 -0.78 3.90 1.78
CA TRP A 142 0.70 4.01 1.79
C TRP A 142 1.34 4.73 2.99
N PRO A 143 0.69 5.09 4.08
CA PRO A 143 1.32 5.92 5.12
C PRO A 143 2.46 5.21 5.86
N GLN A 144 2.55 3.89 5.75
CA GLN A 144 3.51 3.05 6.48
C GLN A 144 4.72 2.62 5.63
N TYR A 145 4.81 3.09 4.40
CA TYR A 145 5.89 2.67 3.49
C TYR A 145 7.28 2.86 4.09
N LEU A 146 8.19 1.99 3.68
CA LEU A 146 9.61 2.03 4.01
C LEU A 146 10.42 2.19 2.72
N THR A 147 11.59 2.79 2.84
CA THR A 147 12.59 2.74 1.76
C THR A 147 13.39 1.44 1.82
N SER A 148 13.97 1.02 0.70
CA SER A 148 14.85 -0.16 0.63
C SER A 148 16.08 -0.05 1.54
N ALA A 149 16.55 1.17 1.82
CA ALA A 149 17.66 1.44 2.74
C ALA A 149 17.29 1.29 4.24
N PHE A 150 16.01 1.10 4.57
CA PHE A 150 15.60 0.86 5.96
C PHE A 150 16.21 -0.45 6.48
N PRO A 151 16.80 -0.49 7.71
CA PRO A 151 17.52 -1.66 8.21
C PRO A 151 16.72 -2.97 8.14
N ASP A 152 15.41 -2.92 8.43
CA ASP A 152 14.54 -4.09 8.44
C ASP A 152 13.70 -4.23 7.15
N ALA A 153 14.08 -3.54 6.05
CA ALA A 153 13.35 -3.54 4.79
C ALA A 153 13.05 -4.96 4.27
N ARG A 154 14.06 -5.84 4.32
CA ARG A 154 13.93 -7.25 3.91
C ARG A 154 12.87 -7.99 4.73
N TYR A 155 12.86 -7.82 6.05
CA TYR A 155 11.88 -8.45 6.94
C TYR A 155 10.45 -8.01 6.61
N TYR A 156 10.24 -6.69 6.39
CA TYR A 156 8.92 -6.18 6.06
C TYR A 156 8.44 -6.62 4.69
N LEU A 157 9.32 -6.69 3.70
CA LEU A 157 9.02 -7.23 2.37
C LEU A 157 8.60 -8.70 2.45
N GLU A 158 9.35 -9.53 3.18
CA GLU A 158 9.03 -10.94 3.36
C GLU A 158 7.66 -11.11 4.05
N ARG A 159 7.40 -10.32 5.10
CA ARG A 159 6.11 -10.32 5.79
C ARG A 159 4.96 -9.94 4.87
N ASP A 160 5.12 -8.89 4.06
CA ASP A 160 4.10 -8.44 3.12
C ASP A 160 3.75 -9.54 2.13
N LEU A 161 4.75 -10.20 1.54
CA LEU A 161 4.54 -11.33 0.64
C LEU A 161 3.88 -12.52 1.34
N GLN A 162 4.30 -12.87 2.56
CA GLN A 162 3.69 -13.94 3.33
C GLN A 162 2.21 -13.68 3.62
N VAL A 163 1.86 -12.47 4.06
CA VAL A 163 0.48 -12.07 4.34
C VAL A 163 -0.37 -12.18 3.06
N LEU A 164 0.12 -11.62 1.96
CA LEU A 164 -0.56 -11.66 0.67
C LEU A 164 -0.82 -13.09 0.19
N LEU A 165 0.23 -13.90 0.09
CA LEU A 165 0.14 -15.29 -0.41
C LEU A 165 -0.71 -16.18 0.50
N ASN A 166 -0.62 -16.01 1.82
CA ASN A 166 -1.47 -16.72 2.77
C ASN A 166 -2.95 -16.35 2.61
N SER A 167 -3.24 -15.07 2.38
CA SER A 167 -4.61 -14.57 2.21
C SER A 167 -5.26 -15.14 0.95
N PHE A 168 -4.55 -15.14 -0.19
CA PHE A 168 -5.05 -15.74 -1.44
C PHE A 168 -5.22 -17.26 -1.32
N LYS A 169 -4.28 -17.95 -0.66
CA LYS A 169 -4.42 -19.38 -0.39
C LYS A 169 -5.65 -19.68 0.47
N LYS A 170 -5.86 -18.91 1.55
CA LYS A 170 -6.98 -19.12 2.48
C LYS A 170 -8.33 -18.83 1.84
N LYS A 171 -8.42 -17.75 1.04
CA LYS A 171 -9.69 -17.25 0.52
C LYS A 171 -10.12 -17.97 -0.76
N TRP A 172 -9.22 -18.20 -1.69
CA TRP A 172 -9.52 -18.77 -3.01
C TRP A 172 -8.74 -20.07 -3.34
N GLY A 173 -8.00 -20.62 -2.40
CA GLY A 173 -7.26 -21.87 -2.61
C GLY A 173 -6.05 -21.74 -3.56
N VAL A 174 -5.63 -20.50 -3.88
CA VAL A 174 -4.49 -20.24 -4.78
C VAL A 174 -3.20 -20.75 -4.15
N GLN A 175 -2.46 -21.56 -4.90
CA GLN A 175 -1.15 -22.08 -4.49
C GLN A 175 -0.11 -21.68 -5.53
N VAL A 176 1.01 -21.11 -5.03
CA VAL A 176 2.13 -20.65 -5.85
C VAL A 176 3.45 -21.09 -5.24
N GLU A 177 4.48 -21.14 -6.06
CA GLU A 177 5.85 -21.45 -5.61
C GLU A 177 6.46 -20.25 -4.90
N ARG A 178 6.36 -20.22 -3.57
CA ARG A 178 6.81 -19.10 -2.73
C ARG A 178 8.29 -18.82 -2.83
N SER A 179 9.11 -19.86 -2.95
CA SER A 179 10.56 -19.73 -3.09
C SER A 179 10.95 -18.94 -4.33
N LYS A 180 10.25 -19.17 -5.44
CA LYS A 180 10.47 -18.44 -6.70
C LYS A 180 10.06 -16.97 -6.55
N ILE A 181 8.86 -16.71 -6.01
CA ILE A 181 8.37 -15.34 -5.78
C ILE A 181 9.35 -14.58 -4.87
N TRP A 182 9.77 -15.20 -3.75
CA TRP A 182 10.72 -14.58 -2.84
C TRP A 182 12.04 -14.22 -3.54
N LYS A 183 12.61 -15.15 -4.29
CA LYS A 183 13.86 -14.93 -5.04
C LYS A 183 13.76 -13.74 -6.01
N ASP A 184 12.63 -13.63 -6.72
CA ASP A 184 12.38 -12.53 -7.65
C ASP A 184 12.30 -11.18 -6.93
N PHE A 185 11.62 -11.12 -5.78
CA PHE A 185 11.52 -9.91 -4.97
C PHE A 185 12.84 -9.54 -4.27
N GLU A 186 13.61 -10.52 -3.83
CA GLU A 186 14.94 -10.29 -3.26
C GLU A 186 15.90 -9.68 -4.29
N LEU A 187 15.85 -10.15 -5.53
CA LEU A 187 16.60 -9.54 -6.64
C LEU A 187 16.16 -8.10 -6.92
N SER A 188 14.84 -7.82 -6.83
CA SER A 188 14.29 -6.49 -7.01
C SER A 188 14.76 -5.53 -5.90
N LEU A 189 14.77 -5.99 -4.65
CA LEU A 189 15.30 -5.25 -3.51
C LEU A 189 16.79 -4.95 -3.66
N GLN A 190 17.58 -5.94 -4.11
CA GLN A 190 19.01 -5.73 -4.36
C GLN A 190 19.29 -4.73 -5.47
N LYS A 191 18.45 -4.70 -6.52
CA LYS A 191 18.57 -3.72 -7.61
C LYS A 191 18.28 -2.30 -7.11
N SER A 192 17.30 -2.11 -6.23
CA SER A 192 16.97 -0.79 -5.68
C SER A 192 18.12 -0.21 -4.86
N LEU A 193 18.77 -1.05 -4.02
CA LEU A 193 19.92 -0.65 -3.21
C LEU A 193 21.18 -0.25 -4.01
N LYS A 194 21.27 -0.64 -5.27
CA LYS A 194 22.39 -0.26 -6.16
C LYS A 194 22.17 1.06 -6.90
N LYS A 195 20.96 1.61 -6.83
CA LYS A 195 20.58 2.87 -7.49
C LYS A 195 20.74 4.10 -6.58
N GLU A 196 20.87 3.87 -5.26
CA GLU A 196 21.20 4.89 -4.25
C GLU A 196 22.72 5.10 -4.19
#